data_d6fbdc26c93f55f02bcc2d776f540875
#
_entry.id   d6fbdc26c93f55f02bcc2d776f540875
#
_cell.length_a   1.000
_cell.length_b   1.000
_cell.length_c   1.000
_cell.angle_alpha   90.00
_cell.angle_beta   90.00
_cell.angle_gamma   90.00
#
_symmetry.space_group_name_H-M   'P 1'
#
loop_
_entity.id
_entity.type
_entity.pdbx_description
1 polymer ?
#
loop_
_entity_poly.entity_id
_entity_poly.type
_entity_poly.pdbx_seq_one_letter_code
_entity_poly.pdbx_strand_id
1 'polypeptide(L)'
;DDISNFPVIETRMEGQNLKYFSALINVDKVDGFTLSGNGKVDGNGERYWKSFWLRRRVIPKCTNMDELRPRLLHISHSNNVQVSDVRLVNSPFWTTHIYKCDSVKLLNLHIFSPSFPIKAPSTDAIDIDACKNVLVKGCYMSVNDDAIALKGGKGPWADQDPDNGGNCDIIIEDCTFGFCHGVLTCGSESIYNHNIILRRCNLDQAKRLLWLKMRPDTPQQYKYILVEDIKGNVRNCIFIAPWTQFYDLKDRKDMLVSYSSYITMRNIHLDCDSFFAVEKSKQYKLSNFCFDNLTITAKKDVKIDENIIDALVMRKVEINKVN
;
A
#
# COMPACT_ATOMS: atom_id res chain seq x y z
N ASP A 1 -7.76 22.52 12.83
CA ASP A 1 -7.79 21.20 13.45
C ASP A 1 -9.15 20.83 14.08
N ASP A 2 -10.19 21.63 13.81
CA ASP A 2 -11.57 21.27 14.16
C ASP A 2 -12.17 20.48 13.00
N ILE A 3 -12.59 19.23 13.27
CA ILE A 3 -13.18 18.36 12.27
C ILE A 3 -14.45 18.93 11.65
N SER A 4 -15.17 19.79 12.39
CA SER A 4 -16.36 20.48 11.90
C SER A 4 -16.09 21.44 10.73
N ASN A 5 -14.84 21.84 10.53
CA ASN A 5 -14.41 22.65 9.39
C ASN A 5 -14.25 21.86 8.09
N PHE A 6 -14.31 20.53 8.16
CA PHE A 6 -14.24 19.68 6.98
C PHE A 6 -15.65 19.28 6.54
N PRO A 7 -16.10 19.70 5.35
CA PRO A 7 -17.39 19.25 4.86
C PRO A 7 -17.42 17.73 4.68
N VAL A 8 -18.56 17.15 5.00
CA VAL A 8 -18.84 15.73 4.74
C VAL A 8 -19.34 15.62 3.30
N ILE A 9 -18.67 14.80 2.53
CA ILE A 9 -18.94 14.57 1.10
C ILE A 9 -19.10 13.07 0.82
N GLU A 10 -19.77 12.73 -0.27
CA GLU A 10 -19.69 11.38 -0.83
C GLU A 10 -18.28 11.17 -1.37
N THR A 11 -17.61 10.14 -0.89
CA THR A 11 -16.21 9.88 -1.26
C THR A 11 -15.85 8.41 -1.10
N ARG A 12 -14.68 8.05 -1.59
CA ARG A 12 -14.11 6.71 -1.47
C ARG A 12 -13.29 6.59 -0.21
N MET A 13 -13.50 5.52 0.59
CA MET A 13 -12.75 5.24 1.80
C MET A 13 -12.69 3.74 2.10
N GLU A 14 -11.51 3.20 2.38
CA GLU A 14 -11.30 1.79 2.72
C GLU A 14 -12.07 0.81 1.81
N GLY A 15 -12.00 1.03 0.48
CA GLY A 15 -12.62 0.18 -0.52
C GLY A 15 -14.14 0.28 -0.64
N GLN A 16 -14.74 1.34 -0.12
CA GLN A 16 -16.19 1.59 -0.18
C GLN A 16 -16.50 3.07 -0.45
N ASN A 17 -17.62 3.34 -1.11
CA ASN A 17 -18.15 4.68 -1.25
C ASN A 17 -19.07 4.99 -0.05
N LEU A 18 -18.83 6.10 0.59
CA LEU A 18 -19.56 6.50 1.79
C LEU A 18 -19.44 8.01 2.06
N LYS A 19 -20.23 8.51 2.99
CA LYS A 19 -20.08 9.87 3.51
C LYS A 19 -18.91 9.95 4.46
N TYR A 20 -17.94 10.78 4.12
CA TYR A 20 -16.74 11.00 4.92
C TYR A 20 -16.25 12.44 4.80
N PHE A 21 -15.33 12.84 5.65
CA PHE A 21 -14.72 14.15 5.55
C PHE A 21 -13.96 14.34 4.24
N SER A 22 -14.11 15.52 3.66
CA SER A 22 -13.24 15.93 2.57
C SER A 22 -11.77 15.88 3.01
N ALA A 23 -10.86 15.70 2.07
CA ALA A 23 -9.44 15.90 2.33
C ALA A 23 -9.13 17.40 2.51
N LEU A 24 -7.91 17.72 2.96
CA LEU A 24 -7.45 19.11 3.00
C LEU A 24 -7.41 19.71 1.58
N ILE A 25 -6.94 18.93 0.61
CA ILE A 25 -6.95 19.27 -0.81
C ILE A 25 -7.77 18.20 -1.54
N ASN A 26 -8.80 18.62 -2.28
CA ASN A 26 -9.64 17.73 -3.07
C ASN A 26 -9.61 18.13 -4.53
N VAL A 27 -9.45 17.15 -5.40
CA VAL A 27 -9.52 17.27 -6.85
C VAL A 27 -10.48 16.22 -7.36
N ASP A 28 -11.55 16.60 -8.02
CA ASP A 28 -12.54 15.66 -8.54
C ASP A 28 -12.96 16.03 -9.96
N LYS A 29 -12.95 15.04 -10.85
CA LYS A 29 -13.39 15.17 -12.25
C LYS A 29 -12.64 16.27 -13.01
N VAL A 30 -11.32 16.33 -12.86
CA VAL A 30 -10.46 17.32 -13.53
C VAL A 30 -9.55 16.63 -14.55
N ASP A 31 -9.39 17.24 -15.70
CA ASP A 31 -8.38 16.87 -16.68
C ASP A 31 -7.27 17.94 -16.73
N GLY A 32 -6.03 17.50 -16.49
CA GLY A 32 -4.88 18.39 -16.51
C GLY A 32 -4.53 19.08 -15.18
N PHE A 33 -4.84 18.48 -14.03
CA PHE A 33 -4.47 19.07 -12.73
C PHE A 33 -2.96 18.99 -12.48
N THR A 34 -2.38 20.10 -11.99
CA THR A 34 -0.99 20.14 -11.53
C THR A 34 -0.87 20.82 -10.17
N LEU A 35 -0.24 20.13 -9.23
CA LEU A 35 0.25 20.68 -7.97
C LEU A 35 1.78 20.55 -7.96
N SER A 36 2.51 21.64 -7.98
CA SER A 36 3.97 21.63 -8.10
C SER A 36 4.67 22.73 -7.30
N GLY A 37 5.97 22.58 -7.12
CA GLY A 37 6.82 23.59 -6.47
C GLY A 37 7.46 23.09 -5.18
N ASN A 38 8.42 23.84 -4.64
CA ASN A 38 9.24 23.46 -3.49
C ASN A 38 8.54 23.73 -2.13
N GLY A 39 7.24 23.88 -2.13
CA GLY A 39 6.46 24.18 -0.92
C GLY A 39 6.23 22.96 -0.05
N LYS A 40 5.58 23.21 1.10
CA LYS A 40 5.16 22.20 2.06
C LYS A 40 3.65 22.31 2.29
N VAL A 41 2.94 21.20 2.18
CA VAL A 41 1.58 21.04 2.68
C VAL A 41 1.68 20.24 3.97
N ASP A 42 1.33 20.88 5.09
CA ASP A 42 1.38 20.30 6.43
C ASP A 42 -0.04 20.04 6.92
N GLY A 43 -0.35 18.76 7.14
CA GLY A 43 -1.69 18.34 7.58
C GLY A 43 -1.98 18.63 9.05
N ASN A 44 -0.97 19.07 9.83
CA ASN A 44 -1.10 19.37 11.25
C ASN A 44 -1.84 18.27 12.04
N GLY A 45 -1.50 17.00 11.75
CA GLY A 45 -2.27 15.83 12.16
C GLY A 45 -2.18 15.46 13.65
N GLU A 46 -1.27 16.07 14.42
CA GLU A 46 -0.94 15.63 15.78
C GLU A 46 -2.17 15.52 16.69
N ARG A 47 -3.08 16.48 16.64
CA ARG A 47 -4.30 16.48 17.46
C ARG A 47 -5.22 15.30 17.11
N TYR A 48 -5.37 14.98 15.84
CA TYR A 48 -6.12 13.82 15.36
C TYR A 48 -5.48 12.50 15.80
N TRP A 49 -4.16 12.40 15.77
CA TRP A 49 -3.46 11.22 16.26
C TRP A 49 -3.62 11.01 17.76
N LYS A 50 -3.56 12.09 18.56
CA LYS A 50 -3.85 12.05 20.00
C LYS A 50 -5.26 11.53 20.27
N SER A 51 -6.26 12.06 19.58
CA SER A 51 -7.65 11.66 19.72
C SER A 51 -7.82 10.16 19.39
N PHE A 52 -7.28 9.70 18.27
CA PHE A 52 -7.32 8.30 17.89
C PHE A 52 -6.71 7.37 18.94
N TRP A 53 -5.53 7.70 19.47
CA TRP A 53 -4.88 6.88 20.48
C TRP A 53 -5.59 6.91 21.83
N LEU A 54 -6.17 8.05 22.21
CA LEU A 54 -7.01 8.14 23.42
C LEU A 54 -8.26 7.26 23.31
N ARG A 55 -8.96 7.33 22.18
CA ARG A 55 -10.13 6.44 21.95
C ARG A 55 -9.71 4.98 21.96
N ARG A 56 -8.62 4.63 21.33
CA ARG A 56 -8.14 3.25 21.25
C ARG A 56 -7.70 2.67 22.61
N ARG A 57 -7.31 3.51 23.56
CA ARG A 57 -7.07 3.06 24.94
C ARG A 57 -8.35 2.61 25.64
N VAL A 58 -9.47 3.28 25.35
CA VAL A 58 -10.79 2.97 25.94
C VAL A 58 -11.49 1.87 25.12
N ILE A 59 -11.37 1.91 23.80
CA ILE A 59 -11.97 0.94 22.88
C ILE A 59 -10.84 0.29 22.07
N PRO A 60 -10.24 -0.81 22.53
CA PRO A 60 -9.07 -1.42 21.88
C PRO A 60 -9.29 -1.85 20.43
N LYS A 61 -10.54 -2.12 20.03
CA LYS A 61 -10.93 -2.47 18.66
C LYS A 61 -11.38 -1.26 17.81
N CYS A 62 -11.16 -0.05 18.30
CA CYS A 62 -11.48 1.17 17.56
C CYS A 62 -10.87 1.14 16.16
N THR A 63 -11.69 1.37 15.16
CA THR A 63 -11.34 1.41 13.75
C THR A 63 -11.08 2.84 13.28
N ASN A 64 -10.66 3.01 12.04
CA ASN A 64 -10.57 4.32 11.41
C ASN A 64 -11.96 4.96 11.19
N MET A 65 -13.01 4.15 11.17
CA MET A 65 -14.39 4.63 11.05
C MET A 65 -15.00 5.09 12.38
N ASP A 66 -14.44 4.64 13.51
CA ASP A 66 -14.87 5.09 14.84
C ASP A 66 -14.23 6.43 15.24
N GLU A 67 -13.04 6.72 14.72
CA GLU A 67 -12.33 7.99 14.93
C GLU A 67 -11.90 8.56 13.59
N LEU A 68 -12.78 9.36 13.02
CA LEU A 68 -12.64 9.89 11.67
C LEU A 68 -11.56 10.97 11.61
N ARG A 69 -10.76 10.94 10.55
CA ARG A 69 -9.63 11.86 10.32
C ARG A 69 -9.55 12.22 8.84
N PRO A 70 -9.40 13.51 8.47
CA PRO A 70 -9.30 13.90 7.07
C PRO A 70 -8.00 13.39 6.44
N ARG A 71 -8.06 13.06 5.15
CA ARG A 71 -6.87 12.83 4.30
C ARG A 71 -6.20 14.17 3.98
N LEU A 72 -4.92 14.13 3.57
CA LEU A 72 -4.25 15.36 3.15
C LEU A 72 -4.60 15.74 1.72
N LEU A 73 -4.40 14.84 0.77
CA LEU A 73 -4.68 15.03 -0.66
C LEU A 73 -5.55 13.90 -1.17
N HIS A 74 -6.68 14.23 -1.78
CA HIS A 74 -7.56 13.28 -2.47
C HIS A 74 -7.83 13.73 -3.90
N ILE A 75 -7.53 12.85 -4.85
CA ILE A 75 -7.75 13.08 -6.27
C ILE A 75 -8.62 11.95 -6.80
N SER A 76 -9.77 12.28 -7.37
CA SER A 76 -10.72 11.29 -7.86
C SER A 76 -11.22 11.61 -9.27
N HIS A 77 -11.52 10.55 -10.05
CA HIS A 77 -12.12 10.62 -11.39
C HIS A 77 -11.42 11.63 -12.32
N SER A 78 -10.09 11.75 -12.20
CA SER A 78 -9.29 12.78 -12.87
C SER A 78 -8.22 12.16 -13.75
N ASN A 79 -7.90 12.85 -14.84
CA ASN A 79 -6.89 12.41 -15.80
C ASN A 79 -5.76 13.44 -15.94
N ASN A 80 -4.62 13.02 -16.48
CA ASN A 80 -3.47 13.88 -16.72
C ASN A 80 -3.04 14.68 -15.49
N VAL A 81 -2.94 13.98 -14.36
CA VAL A 81 -2.61 14.56 -13.05
C VAL A 81 -1.12 14.58 -12.83
N GLN A 82 -0.57 15.67 -12.33
CA GLN A 82 0.80 15.73 -11.85
C GLN A 82 0.88 16.36 -10.46
N VAL A 83 1.56 15.68 -9.54
CA VAL A 83 1.99 16.25 -8.25
C VAL A 83 3.49 16.13 -8.18
N SER A 84 4.21 17.26 -8.07
CA SER A 84 5.67 17.23 -8.14
C SER A 84 6.36 18.21 -7.20
N ASP A 85 7.52 17.79 -6.69
CA ASP A 85 8.50 18.58 -5.94
C ASP A 85 8.00 19.15 -4.61
N VAL A 86 6.80 18.79 -4.17
CA VAL A 86 6.18 19.25 -2.92
C VAL A 86 6.47 18.31 -1.76
N ARG A 87 6.45 18.87 -0.55
CA ARG A 87 6.52 18.12 0.69
C ARG A 87 5.11 17.97 1.27
N LEU A 88 4.66 16.72 1.45
CA LEU A 88 3.38 16.37 2.05
C LEU A 88 3.66 15.73 3.42
N VAL A 89 3.35 16.44 4.48
CA VAL A 89 3.77 16.02 5.82
C VAL A 89 2.65 16.08 6.84
N ASN A 90 2.78 15.27 7.90
CA ASN A 90 1.92 15.29 9.07
C ASN A 90 0.43 15.13 8.73
N SER A 91 0.11 14.28 7.77
CA SER A 91 -1.30 14.00 7.45
C SER A 91 -2.03 13.45 8.68
N PRO A 92 -3.27 13.87 8.94
CA PRO A 92 -4.10 13.27 9.99
C PRO A 92 -4.41 11.79 9.73
N PHE A 93 -4.49 11.41 8.46
CA PHE A 93 -4.81 10.07 7.96
C PHE A 93 -4.00 9.77 6.69
N TRP A 94 -4.51 9.02 5.71
CA TRP A 94 -3.86 8.78 4.43
C TRP A 94 -3.37 10.07 3.79
N THR A 95 -2.11 10.06 3.33
CA THR A 95 -1.49 11.30 2.85
C THR A 95 -1.95 11.64 1.44
N THR A 96 -1.81 10.72 0.49
CA THR A 96 -2.24 10.92 -0.89
C THR A 96 -3.12 9.75 -1.31
N HIS A 97 -4.37 10.02 -1.63
CA HIS A 97 -5.30 9.01 -2.14
C HIS A 97 -5.75 9.40 -3.55
N ILE A 98 -5.42 8.56 -4.53
CA ILE A 98 -5.90 8.72 -5.90
C ILE A 98 -6.89 7.61 -6.22
N TYR A 99 -8.08 7.97 -6.72
CA TYR A 99 -9.17 7.05 -6.97
C TYR A 99 -9.75 7.23 -8.38
N LYS A 100 -9.86 6.13 -9.14
CA LYS A 100 -10.37 6.13 -10.53
C LYS A 100 -9.71 7.22 -11.39
N CYS A 101 -8.40 7.31 -11.30
CA CYS A 101 -7.59 8.23 -12.09
C CYS A 101 -6.81 7.51 -13.18
N ASP A 102 -6.52 8.22 -14.26
CA ASP A 102 -5.66 7.74 -15.35
C ASP A 102 -4.56 8.77 -15.66
N SER A 103 -3.38 8.28 -16.08
CA SER A 103 -2.25 9.14 -16.46
C SER A 103 -1.80 10.07 -15.33
N VAL A 104 -1.41 9.46 -14.19
CA VAL A 104 -0.99 10.19 -12.97
C VAL A 104 0.53 10.14 -12.83
N LYS A 105 1.14 11.28 -12.53
CA LYS A 105 2.57 11.42 -12.22
C LYS A 105 2.75 12.00 -10.82
N LEU A 106 3.41 11.24 -9.94
CA LEU A 106 3.80 11.65 -8.59
C LEU A 106 5.33 11.69 -8.55
N LEU A 107 5.91 12.89 -8.64
CA LEU A 107 7.34 13.06 -8.92
C LEU A 107 8.05 13.82 -7.80
N ASN A 108 9.21 13.32 -7.35
CA ASN A 108 10.09 13.98 -6.39
C ASN A 108 9.37 14.43 -5.09
N LEU A 109 8.38 13.69 -4.65
CA LEU A 109 7.63 14.03 -3.44
C LEU A 109 8.43 13.66 -2.19
N HIS A 110 8.30 14.49 -1.15
CA HIS A 110 8.77 14.15 0.19
C HIS A 110 7.56 13.93 1.10
N ILE A 111 7.25 12.66 1.38
CA ILE A 111 6.09 12.30 2.20
C ILE A 111 6.57 11.78 3.55
N PHE A 112 6.11 12.42 4.61
CA PHE A 112 6.57 12.12 5.96
C PHE A 112 5.46 12.19 7.01
N SER A 113 5.45 11.22 7.93
CA SER A 113 4.69 11.28 9.17
C SER A 113 5.53 10.75 10.35
N PRO A 114 5.51 11.42 11.53
CA PRO A 114 6.38 11.09 12.64
C PRO A 114 5.96 9.83 13.39
N SER A 115 6.96 9.10 13.92
CA SER A 115 6.75 8.00 14.87
C SER A 115 6.89 8.45 16.33
N PHE A 116 7.49 9.60 16.57
CA PHE A 116 7.75 10.18 17.89
C PHE A 116 7.58 11.72 17.85
N PRO A 117 7.11 12.38 18.90
CA PRO A 117 6.65 11.86 20.19
C PRO A 117 5.30 11.14 20.12
N ILE A 118 4.50 11.38 19.10
CA ILE A 118 3.20 10.72 18.88
C ILE A 118 3.25 10.04 17.52
N LYS A 119 3.02 8.72 17.53
CA LYS A 119 2.93 7.97 16.29
C LYS A 119 1.69 8.39 15.51
N ALA A 120 1.88 8.80 14.28
CA ALA A 120 0.80 9.12 13.35
C ALA A 120 0.15 7.83 12.81
N PRO A 121 -1.09 7.47 13.19
CA PRO A 121 -1.69 6.20 12.81
C PRO A 121 -2.31 6.25 11.41
N SER A 122 -2.17 5.17 10.63
CA SER A 122 -2.79 5.00 9.31
C SER A 122 -2.45 6.16 8.34
N THR A 123 -1.18 6.52 8.30
CA THR A 123 -0.68 7.61 7.45
C THR A 123 0.03 7.04 6.22
N ASP A 124 -0.68 6.21 5.46
CA ASP A 124 -0.22 5.69 4.17
C ASP A 124 0.28 6.84 3.29
N ALA A 125 1.41 6.65 2.59
CA ALA A 125 1.97 7.73 1.80
C ALA A 125 1.18 7.94 0.50
N ILE A 126 0.96 6.86 -0.25
CA ILE A 126 0.21 6.90 -1.51
C ILE A 126 -0.70 5.67 -1.59
N ASP A 127 -2.00 5.92 -1.59
CA ASP A 127 -3.04 4.95 -1.87
C ASP A 127 -3.50 5.09 -3.33
N ILE A 128 -3.29 4.04 -4.12
CA ILE A 128 -3.69 3.97 -5.52
C ILE A 128 -4.92 3.05 -5.60
N ASP A 129 -6.09 3.62 -5.88
CA ASP A 129 -7.39 2.94 -5.81
C ASP A 129 -8.08 2.95 -7.19
N ALA A 130 -8.11 1.80 -7.84
CA ALA A 130 -8.71 1.60 -9.16
C ALA A 130 -8.15 2.55 -10.26
N CYS A 131 -6.83 2.73 -10.30
CA CYS A 131 -6.16 3.66 -11.22
C CYS A 131 -5.37 2.95 -12.32
N LYS A 132 -5.07 3.70 -13.38
CA LYS A 132 -4.26 3.23 -14.51
C LYS A 132 -3.16 4.23 -14.85
N ASN A 133 -2.07 3.72 -15.48
CA ASN A 133 -0.99 4.56 -15.99
C ASN A 133 -0.43 5.51 -14.92
N VAL A 134 -0.01 4.97 -13.77
CA VAL A 134 0.54 5.78 -12.66
C VAL A 134 2.05 5.65 -12.62
N LEU A 135 2.74 6.77 -12.58
CA LEU A 135 4.17 6.87 -12.35
C LEU A 135 4.47 7.53 -11.00
N VAL A 136 5.13 6.80 -10.11
CA VAL A 136 5.71 7.32 -8.87
C VAL A 136 7.23 7.31 -9.02
N LYS A 137 7.87 8.47 -9.05
CA LYS A 137 9.30 8.56 -9.35
C LYS A 137 10.03 9.55 -8.45
N GLY A 138 11.23 9.16 -8.00
CA GLY A 138 12.15 10.04 -7.26
C GLY A 138 11.63 10.45 -5.88
N CYS A 139 10.65 9.75 -5.31
CA CYS A 139 10.02 10.12 -4.06
C CYS A 139 10.76 9.59 -2.85
N TYR A 140 10.73 10.35 -1.76
CA TYR A 140 11.07 9.89 -0.41
C TYR A 140 9.80 9.69 0.41
N MET A 141 9.64 8.51 1.00
CA MET A 141 8.47 8.17 1.81
C MET A 141 8.89 7.55 3.14
N SER A 142 8.49 8.17 4.24
CA SER A 142 8.69 7.63 5.60
C SER A 142 7.45 7.91 6.44
N VAL A 143 6.64 6.85 6.67
CA VAL A 143 5.28 6.97 7.21
C VAL A 143 4.96 5.82 8.16
N ASN A 144 3.87 5.95 8.93
CA ASN A 144 3.51 4.95 9.93
C ASN A 144 2.44 3.95 9.47
N ASP A 145 2.26 3.83 8.17
CA ASP A 145 1.53 2.74 7.54
C ASP A 145 2.21 2.39 6.19
N ASP A 146 1.48 1.95 5.18
CA ASP A 146 2.06 1.53 3.91
C ASP A 146 2.62 2.73 3.12
N ALA A 147 3.74 2.55 2.43
CA ALA A 147 4.28 3.58 1.54
C ALA A 147 3.46 3.64 0.23
N ILE A 148 3.33 2.52 -0.45
CA ILE A 148 2.46 2.38 -1.62
C ILE A 148 1.44 1.30 -1.33
N ALA A 149 0.16 1.67 -1.29
CA ALA A 149 -0.94 0.74 -1.10
C ALA A 149 -1.85 0.71 -2.34
N LEU A 150 -1.96 -0.47 -2.95
CA LEU A 150 -2.84 -0.69 -4.10
C LEU A 150 -4.19 -1.14 -3.60
N LYS A 151 -5.20 -0.30 -3.78
CA LYS A 151 -6.58 -0.52 -3.35
C LYS A 151 -7.46 -0.91 -4.54
N GLY A 152 -8.79 -0.97 -4.39
CA GLY A 152 -9.69 -1.27 -5.50
C GLY A 152 -11.07 -1.76 -5.09
N GLY A 153 -11.25 -2.13 -3.82
CA GLY A 153 -12.54 -2.58 -3.29
C GLY A 153 -12.42 -3.71 -2.27
N LYS A 154 -13.47 -3.93 -1.50
CA LYS A 154 -13.56 -5.01 -0.52
C LYS A 154 -14.97 -5.59 -0.42
N GLY A 155 -15.01 -6.81 0.08
CA GLY A 155 -16.24 -7.53 0.35
C GLY A 155 -16.52 -8.65 -0.67
N PRO A 156 -17.45 -9.53 -0.34
CA PRO A 156 -17.65 -10.78 -1.09
C PRO A 156 -18.18 -10.59 -2.52
N TRP A 157 -18.70 -9.42 -2.83
CA TRP A 157 -19.24 -9.04 -4.14
C TRP A 157 -18.50 -7.84 -4.74
N ALA A 158 -17.25 -7.62 -4.27
CA ALA A 158 -16.47 -6.45 -4.66
C ALA A 158 -16.13 -6.40 -6.15
N ASP A 159 -16.02 -7.53 -6.80
CA ASP A 159 -15.79 -7.67 -8.25
C ASP A 159 -17.02 -7.37 -9.11
N GLN A 160 -18.19 -7.24 -8.51
CA GLN A 160 -19.46 -6.91 -9.18
C GLN A 160 -19.88 -5.45 -8.97
N ASP A 161 -19.23 -4.74 -8.06
CA ASP A 161 -19.53 -3.34 -7.76
C ASP A 161 -18.84 -2.43 -8.80
N PRO A 162 -19.59 -1.62 -9.58
CA PRO A 162 -19.02 -0.75 -10.61
C PRO A 162 -18.12 0.36 -10.06
N ASP A 163 -18.22 0.67 -8.77
CA ASP A 163 -17.35 1.63 -8.12
C ASP A 163 -16.00 1.06 -7.72
N ASN A 164 -15.87 -0.26 -7.70
CA ASN A 164 -14.61 -0.95 -7.51
C ASN A 164 -13.87 -1.11 -8.84
N GLY A 165 -12.57 -1.40 -8.75
CA GLY A 165 -11.75 -1.62 -9.94
C GLY A 165 -10.35 -2.12 -9.60
N GLY A 166 -9.62 -2.44 -10.65
CA GLY A 166 -8.22 -2.84 -10.55
C GLY A 166 -7.26 -1.70 -10.80
N ASN A 167 -6.02 -1.89 -10.34
CA ASN A 167 -4.90 -1.05 -10.72
C ASN A 167 -4.11 -1.73 -11.83
N CYS A 168 -3.72 -0.99 -12.85
CA CYS A 168 -2.87 -1.50 -13.90
C CYS A 168 -1.87 -0.46 -14.42
N ASP A 169 -0.75 -0.96 -14.94
CA ASP A 169 0.30 -0.13 -15.52
C ASP A 169 0.86 0.90 -14.52
N ILE A 170 1.26 0.40 -13.35
CA ILE A 170 1.82 1.21 -12.27
C ILE A 170 3.33 1.03 -12.23
N ILE A 171 4.07 2.13 -12.30
CA ILE A 171 5.53 2.14 -12.18
C ILE A 171 5.93 2.96 -10.96
N ILE A 172 6.69 2.33 -10.05
CA ILE A 172 7.32 2.97 -8.90
C ILE A 172 8.84 2.85 -9.10
N GLU A 173 9.54 3.95 -9.27
CA GLU A 173 10.96 3.90 -9.59
C GLU A 173 11.79 5.01 -8.94
N ASP A 174 13.07 4.72 -8.73
CA ASP A 174 14.06 5.68 -8.24
C ASP A 174 13.67 6.30 -6.89
N CYS A 175 12.92 5.55 -6.05
CA CYS A 175 12.40 6.00 -4.77
C CYS A 175 13.26 5.55 -3.58
N THR A 176 13.17 6.28 -2.49
CA THR A 176 13.75 5.90 -1.20
C THR A 176 12.65 5.75 -0.15
N PHE A 177 12.63 4.60 0.49
CA PHE A 177 11.65 4.28 1.53
C PHE A 177 12.35 4.24 2.89
N GLY A 178 11.97 5.15 3.76
CA GLY A 178 12.31 5.11 5.18
C GLY A 178 11.41 4.12 5.93
N PHE A 179 11.02 4.47 7.15
CA PHE A 179 10.11 3.61 7.91
C PHE A 179 8.72 3.54 7.24
N CYS A 180 8.24 2.32 6.97
CA CYS A 180 6.87 2.06 6.54
C CYS A 180 6.45 0.63 6.88
N HIS A 181 5.14 0.34 6.84
CA HIS A 181 4.64 -1.02 7.09
C HIS A 181 4.80 -1.92 5.86
N GLY A 182 4.54 -1.43 4.68
CA GLY A 182 4.80 -2.08 3.40
C GLY A 182 5.32 -1.08 2.38
N VAL A 183 6.36 -1.45 1.63
CA VAL A 183 6.88 -0.64 0.52
C VAL A 183 5.91 -0.70 -0.65
N LEU A 184 5.60 -1.92 -1.11
CA LEU A 184 4.55 -2.21 -2.08
C LEU A 184 3.56 -3.18 -1.44
N THR A 185 2.37 -2.69 -1.14
CA THR A 185 1.29 -3.45 -0.52
C THR A 185 0.14 -3.62 -1.50
N CYS A 186 -0.25 -4.85 -1.78
CA CYS A 186 -1.50 -5.15 -2.47
C CYS A 186 -2.59 -5.42 -1.43
N GLY A 187 -3.53 -4.49 -1.32
CA GLY A 187 -4.62 -4.61 -0.35
C GLY A 187 -4.47 -3.71 0.90
N SER A 188 -5.22 -3.97 1.95
CA SER A 188 -6.18 -5.10 2.06
C SER A 188 -7.43 -4.95 1.17
N GLU A 189 -7.92 -3.74 0.95
CA GLU A 189 -9.10 -3.41 0.15
C GLU A 189 -8.72 -3.35 -1.35
N SER A 190 -8.40 -4.48 -1.95
CA SER A 190 -7.97 -4.58 -3.35
C SER A 190 -8.55 -5.83 -3.99
N ILE A 191 -9.05 -5.69 -5.22
CA ILE A 191 -9.60 -6.82 -5.99
C ILE A 191 -8.67 -7.26 -7.11
N TYR A 192 -8.02 -6.33 -7.80
CA TYR A 192 -7.20 -6.66 -8.96
C TYR A 192 -6.00 -5.71 -9.10
N ASN A 193 -4.79 -6.28 -9.23
CA ASN A 193 -3.58 -5.53 -9.56
C ASN A 193 -2.83 -6.25 -10.68
N HIS A 194 -2.47 -5.53 -11.72
CA HIS A 194 -1.88 -6.10 -12.91
C HIS A 194 -0.83 -5.17 -13.53
N ASN A 195 0.31 -5.72 -13.95
CA ASN A 195 1.40 -4.98 -14.55
C ASN A 195 1.94 -3.87 -13.62
N ILE A 196 2.47 -4.30 -12.47
CA ILE A 196 3.02 -3.40 -11.45
C ILE A 196 4.54 -3.56 -11.41
N ILE A 197 5.26 -2.46 -11.47
CA ILE A 197 6.73 -2.44 -11.46
C ILE A 197 7.23 -1.58 -10.30
N LEU A 198 8.02 -2.18 -9.41
CA LEU A 198 8.81 -1.47 -8.39
C LEU A 198 10.28 -1.67 -8.72
N ARG A 199 11.02 -0.61 -9.01
CA ARG A 199 12.42 -0.76 -9.43
C ARG A 199 13.35 0.37 -9.01
N ARG A 200 14.65 0.05 -8.92
CA ARG A 200 15.74 0.98 -8.59
C ARG A 200 15.47 1.78 -7.33
N CYS A 201 15.09 1.07 -6.26
CA CYS A 201 14.70 1.70 -5.00
C CYS A 201 15.64 1.33 -3.85
N ASN A 202 15.74 2.25 -2.90
CA ASN A 202 16.50 2.06 -1.66
C ASN A 202 15.55 1.91 -0.47
N LEU A 203 15.86 0.97 0.43
CA LEU A 203 15.09 0.72 1.65
C LEU A 203 15.92 1.06 2.89
N ASP A 204 15.30 1.83 3.78
CA ASP A 204 15.86 2.12 5.10
C ASP A 204 14.78 1.88 6.16
N GLN A 205 14.86 0.78 6.89
CA GLN A 205 13.98 0.37 7.99
C GLN A 205 12.52 0.05 7.61
N ALA A 206 12.23 -0.29 6.37
CA ALA A 206 10.88 -0.75 5.98
C ALA A 206 10.53 -2.09 6.68
N LYS A 207 9.24 -2.31 6.98
CA LYS A 207 8.82 -3.58 7.58
C LYS A 207 8.65 -4.68 6.54
N ARG A 208 8.12 -4.40 5.35
CA ARG A 208 7.91 -5.38 4.28
C ARG A 208 8.20 -4.76 2.92
N LEU A 209 8.94 -5.47 2.07
CA LEU A 209 9.17 -5.00 0.70
C LEU A 209 7.94 -5.29 -0.17
N LEU A 210 7.55 -6.54 -0.30
CA LEU A 210 6.32 -6.93 -1.00
C LEU A 210 5.35 -7.55 0.00
N TRP A 211 4.17 -6.96 0.11
CA TRP A 211 3.12 -7.43 0.99
C TRP A 211 1.81 -7.69 0.24
N LEU A 212 1.41 -8.96 0.20
CA LEU A 212 0.11 -9.34 -0.35
C LEU A 212 -0.84 -9.64 0.80
N LYS A 213 -1.79 -8.75 1.02
CA LYS A 213 -2.83 -8.89 2.05
C LYS A 213 -4.02 -9.66 1.47
N MET A 214 -4.11 -10.93 1.78
CA MET A 214 -5.10 -11.84 1.20
C MET A 214 -6.34 -11.92 2.08
N ARG A 215 -7.42 -11.27 1.67
CA ARG A 215 -8.68 -11.22 2.45
C ARG A 215 -9.54 -12.45 2.21
N PRO A 216 -10.16 -13.03 3.26
CA PRO A 216 -11.08 -14.16 3.10
C PRO A 216 -12.45 -13.75 2.54
N ASP A 217 -12.79 -12.47 2.58
CA ASP A 217 -14.08 -11.92 2.18
C ASP A 217 -14.05 -11.15 0.85
N THR A 218 -12.94 -11.20 0.11
CA THR A 218 -12.78 -10.38 -1.12
C THR A 218 -12.14 -11.23 -2.22
N PRO A 219 -12.73 -11.31 -3.42
CA PRO A 219 -12.10 -11.95 -4.55
C PRO A 219 -10.92 -11.12 -5.02
N GLN A 220 -9.70 -11.65 -4.91
CA GLN A 220 -8.47 -10.90 -5.20
C GLN A 220 -7.65 -11.59 -6.28
N GLN A 221 -7.09 -10.81 -7.20
CA GLN A 221 -6.13 -11.26 -8.19
C GLN A 221 -4.96 -10.28 -8.31
N TYR A 222 -3.75 -10.76 -8.05
CA TYR A 222 -2.52 -9.97 -8.20
C TYR A 222 -1.60 -10.67 -9.19
N LYS A 223 -1.35 -10.04 -10.35
CA LYS A 223 -0.61 -10.66 -11.45
C LYS A 223 0.41 -9.72 -12.07
N TYR A 224 1.49 -10.31 -12.58
CA TYR A 224 2.53 -9.58 -13.31
C TYR A 224 3.12 -8.43 -12.49
N ILE A 225 3.64 -8.77 -11.30
CA ILE A 225 4.33 -7.83 -10.41
C ILE A 225 5.83 -8.07 -10.55
N LEU A 226 6.55 -7.02 -10.91
CA LEU A 226 8.01 -7.02 -10.99
C LEU A 226 8.59 -6.15 -9.88
N VAL A 227 9.46 -6.75 -9.06
CA VAL A 227 10.27 -6.05 -8.05
C VAL A 227 11.73 -6.24 -8.41
N GLU A 228 12.42 -5.18 -8.83
CA GLU A 228 13.78 -5.31 -9.33
C GLU A 228 14.72 -4.18 -8.89
N ASP A 229 16.02 -4.48 -8.84
CA ASP A 229 17.07 -3.52 -8.51
C ASP A 229 16.81 -2.82 -7.17
N ILE A 230 16.57 -3.62 -6.12
CA ILE A 230 16.27 -3.14 -4.76
C ILE A 230 17.45 -3.41 -3.84
N LYS A 231 17.79 -2.44 -3.00
CA LYS A 231 18.83 -2.60 -1.97
C LYS A 231 18.46 -1.92 -0.66
N GLY A 232 19.07 -2.39 0.43
CA GLY A 232 18.95 -1.79 1.76
C GLY A 232 18.44 -2.76 2.83
N ASN A 233 17.64 -2.25 3.76
CA ASN A 233 17.21 -3.00 4.94
C ASN A 233 15.70 -3.13 5.02
N VAL A 234 15.22 -4.33 5.33
CA VAL A 234 13.79 -4.58 5.49
C VAL A 234 13.56 -5.67 6.55
N ARG A 235 12.45 -5.61 7.26
CA ARG A 235 12.13 -6.69 8.19
C ARG A 235 11.75 -7.99 7.46
N ASN A 236 10.87 -7.94 6.47
CA ASN A 236 10.46 -9.08 5.67
C ASN A 236 10.59 -8.72 4.18
N CYS A 237 11.26 -9.55 3.39
CA CYS A 237 11.37 -9.31 1.96
C CYS A 237 10.03 -9.59 1.26
N ILE A 238 9.48 -10.79 1.39
CA ILE A 238 8.13 -11.11 0.92
C ILE A 238 7.27 -11.56 2.09
N PHE A 239 6.08 -11.00 2.19
CA PHE A 239 5.10 -11.33 3.22
C PHE A 239 3.72 -11.59 2.60
N ILE A 240 3.21 -12.81 2.78
CA ILE A 240 1.88 -13.22 2.29
C ILE A 240 1.19 -14.01 3.40
N ALA A 241 0.06 -13.53 3.86
CA ALA A 241 -0.73 -14.17 4.90
C ALA A 241 -2.21 -13.81 4.75
N PRO A 242 -3.11 -14.62 5.30
CA PRO A 242 -4.52 -14.26 5.40
C PRO A 242 -4.69 -12.95 6.19
N TRP A 243 -5.43 -12.01 5.60
CA TRP A 243 -5.76 -10.76 6.27
C TRP A 243 -7.17 -10.83 6.83
N THR A 244 -7.28 -11.11 8.13
CA THR A 244 -8.57 -11.37 8.79
C THR A 244 -9.12 -10.19 9.58
N GLN A 245 -8.48 -9.04 9.52
CA GLN A 245 -8.93 -7.84 10.22
C GLN A 245 -10.18 -7.26 9.53
N PHE A 246 -11.26 -7.11 10.27
CA PHE A 246 -12.50 -6.49 9.81
C PHE A 246 -13.05 -7.08 8.50
N TYR A 247 -13.00 -8.41 8.37
CA TYR A 247 -13.63 -9.09 7.24
C TYR A 247 -15.11 -9.38 7.53
N ASP A 248 -15.91 -9.36 6.47
CA ASP A 248 -17.34 -9.65 6.54
C ASP A 248 -17.78 -10.37 5.26
N LEU A 249 -18.24 -11.58 5.39
CA LEU A 249 -18.70 -12.42 4.30
C LEU A 249 -20.11 -12.06 3.80
N LYS A 250 -20.87 -11.21 4.51
CA LYS A 250 -22.22 -10.77 4.12
C LYS A 250 -23.10 -11.94 3.66
N ASP A 251 -23.18 -12.99 4.48
CA ASP A 251 -23.95 -14.22 4.22
C ASP A 251 -23.46 -15.09 3.03
N ARG A 252 -22.35 -14.74 2.38
CA ARG A 252 -21.76 -15.60 1.35
C ARG A 252 -21.23 -16.89 2.00
N LYS A 253 -21.70 -18.04 1.51
CA LYS A 253 -21.38 -19.36 2.09
C LYS A 253 -20.18 -20.04 1.43
N ASP A 254 -19.91 -19.71 0.19
CA ASP A 254 -18.78 -20.26 -0.56
C ASP A 254 -17.47 -19.59 -0.14
N MET A 255 -16.44 -20.39 -0.05
CA MET A 255 -15.10 -19.89 0.24
C MET A 255 -14.53 -19.15 -0.98
N LEU A 256 -14.20 -17.90 -0.80
CA LEU A 256 -13.47 -17.13 -1.81
C LEU A 256 -12.01 -17.57 -1.84
N VAL A 257 -11.51 -17.83 -3.03
CA VAL A 257 -10.10 -18.15 -3.27
C VAL A 257 -9.47 -17.02 -4.09
N SER A 258 -8.46 -16.38 -3.51
CA SER A 258 -7.68 -15.35 -4.19
C SER A 258 -6.49 -15.95 -4.93
N TYR A 259 -5.97 -15.24 -5.92
CA TYR A 259 -4.87 -15.72 -6.77
C TYR A 259 -3.77 -14.67 -6.86
N SER A 260 -2.52 -15.11 -6.69
CA SER A 260 -1.36 -14.28 -7.02
C SER A 260 -0.40 -15.06 -7.90
N SER A 261 -0.03 -14.48 -9.05
CA SER A 261 0.78 -15.21 -10.03
C SER A 261 1.65 -14.29 -10.88
N TYR A 262 2.69 -14.87 -11.48
CA TYR A 262 3.65 -14.16 -12.31
C TYR A 262 4.31 -13.00 -11.55
N ILE A 263 4.82 -13.30 -10.35
CA ILE A 263 5.54 -12.35 -9.52
C ILE A 263 7.03 -12.62 -9.66
N THR A 264 7.76 -11.61 -10.11
CA THR A 264 9.22 -11.70 -10.29
C THR A 264 9.92 -10.76 -9.33
N MET A 265 10.89 -11.29 -8.59
CA MET A 265 11.82 -10.52 -7.79
C MET A 265 13.23 -10.78 -8.33
N ARG A 266 13.93 -9.72 -8.78
CA ARG A 266 15.26 -9.89 -9.35
C ARG A 266 16.22 -8.77 -8.99
N ASN A 267 17.52 -9.06 -9.00
CA ASN A 267 18.60 -8.12 -8.68
C ASN A 267 18.35 -7.44 -7.33
N ILE A 268 18.15 -8.22 -6.27
CA ILE A 268 17.83 -7.70 -4.94
C ILE A 268 18.96 -7.97 -3.97
N HIS A 269 19.43 -6.93 -3.28
CA HIS A 269 20.46 -7.00 -2.26
C HIS A 269 19.91 -6.43 -0.95
N LEU A 270 19.54 -7.32 0.00
CA LEU A 270 18.85 -6.89 1.23
C LEU A 270 19.41 -7.57 2.47
N ASP A 271 19.51 -6.78 3.55
CA ASP A 271 19.54 -7.29 4.90
C ASP A 271 18.11 -7.35 5.46
N CYS A 272 17.73 -8.50 6.06
CA CYS A 272 16.38 -8.66 6.57
C CYS A 272 16.30 -9.53 7.83
N ASP A 273 15.17 -9.48 8.53
CA ASP A 273 14.88 -10.48 9.56
C ASP A 273 14.47 -11.81 8.93
N SER A 274 13.63 -11.76 7.88
CA SER A 274 13.17 -12.93 7.15
C SER A 274 12.99 -12.64 5.66
N PHE A 275 13.53 -13.50 4.80
CA PHE A 275 13.31 -13.39 3.35
C PHE A 275 11.89 -13.81 2.96
N PHE A 276 11.47 -14.99 3.42
CA PHE A 276 10.24 -15.62 2.96
C PHE A 276 9.30 -15.84 4.16
N ALA A 277 8.34 -14.93 4.32
CA ALA A 277 7.30 -14.99 5.34
C ALA A 277 5.95 -15.23 4.65
N VAL A 278 5.80 -16.42 4.07
CA VAL A 278 4.62 -16.83 3.31
C VAL A 278 3.91 -17.94 4.06
N GLU A 279 2.65 -17.71 4.45
CA GLU A 279 1.82 -18.70 5.12
C GLU A 279 1.08 -19.57 4.12
N LYS A 280 0.96 -20.86 4.40
CA LYS A 280 0.11 -21.77 3.62
C LYS A 280 -1.36 -21.54 4.00
N SER A 281 -2.22 -21.33 3.01
CA SER A 281 -3.65 -21.11 3.24
C SER A 281 -4.50 -21.71 2.15
N LYS A 282 -5.73 -22.12 2.49
CA LYS A 282 -6.75 -22.51 1.53
C LYS A 282 -7.44 -21.31 0.87
N GLN A 283 -7.25 -20.11 1.42
CA GLN A 283 -7.89 -18.88 0.96
C GLN A 283 -7.21 -18.25 -0.28
N TYR A 284 -6.04 -18.73 -0.63
CA TYR A 284 -5.34 -18.23 -1.82
C TYR A 284 -4.48 -19.31 -2.48
N LYS A 285 -4.20 -19.09 -3.75
CA LYS A 285 -3.25 -19.88 -4.56
C LYS A 285 -2.16 -18.96 -5.08
N LEU A 286 -0.92 -19.41 -4.94
CA LEU A 286 0.27 -18.71 -5.42
C LEU A 286 0.90 -19.55 -6.51
N SER A 287 1.25 -18.95 -7.66
CA SER A 287 1.85 -19.68 -8.77
C SER A 287 2.77 -18.82 -9.64
N ASN A 288 3.72 -19.46 -10.31
CA ASN A 288 4.62 -18.81 -11.26
C ASN A 288 5.42 -17.65 -10.64
N PHE A 289 6.00 -17.86 -9.48
CA PHE A 289 6.94 -16.88 -8.91
C PHE A 289 8.34 -17.15 -9.42
N CYS A 290 9.11 -16.08 -9.63
CA CYS A 290 10.50 -16.14 -10.05
C CYS A 290 11.37 -15.30 -9.12
N PHE A 291 12.37 -15.93 -8.49
CA PHE A 291 13.43 -15.25 -7.73
C PHE A 291 14.72 -15.41 -8.53
N ASP A 292 15.31 -14.30 -8.97
CA ASP A 292 16.46 -14.30 -9.86
C ASP A 292 17.50 -13.28 -9.41
N ASN A 293 18.73 -13.74 -9.20
CA ASN A 293 19.86 -12.93 -8.76
C ASN A 293 19.57 -12.16 -7.45
N LEU A 294 19.31 -12.91 -6.38
CA LEU A 294 19.06 -12.35 -5.05
C LEU A 294 20.25 -12.64 -4.13
N THR A 295 20.74 -11.62 -3.45
CA THR A 295 21.70 -11.73 -2.34
C THR A 295 21.03 -11.20 -1.09
N ILE A 296 20.70 -12.10 -0.18
CA ILE A 296 19.92 -11.80 1.03
C ILE A 296 20.73 -12.18 2.27
N THR A 297 20.87 -11.25 3.21
CA THR A 297 21.39 -11.54 4.54
C THR A 297 20.23 -11.59 5.53
N ALA A 298 19.90 -12.76 6.06
CA ALA A 298 18.73 -12.96 6.92
C ALA A 298 19.11 -13.33 8.35
N LYS A 299 18.39 -12.77 9.35
CA LYS A 299 18.60 -13.13 10.77
C LYS A 299 17.93 -14.45 11.14
N LYS A 300 16.84 -14.83 10.49
CA LYS A 300 16.10 -16.05 10.73
C LYS A 300 16.43 -17.10 9.69
N ASP A 301 16.33 -18.38 10.07
CA ASP A 301 16.46 -19.45 9.10
C ASP A 301 15.44 -19.29 7.98
N VAL A 302 15.93 -19.43 6.78
CA VAL A 302 15.11 -19.28 5.58
C VAL A 302 14.84 -20.67 5.03
N LYS A 303 13.70 -21.22 5.40
CA LYS A 303 13.12 -22.35 4.65
C LYS A 303 12.12 -21.76 3.67
N ILE A 304 12.47 -21.76 2.41
CA ILE A 304 11.49 -21.53 1.35
C ILE A 304 10.72 -22.85 1.21
N ASP A 305 9.46 -22.86 1.63
CA ASP A 305 8.60 -24.00 1.35
C ASP A 305 8.13 -23.91 -0.10
N GLU A 306 8.84 -24.61 -0.99
CA GLU A 306 8.55 -24.62 -2.44
C GLU A 306 7.14 -25.16 -2.75
N ASN A 307 6.53 -25.89 -1.81
CA ASN A 307 5.17 -26.43 -1.99
C ASN A 307 4.05 -25.39 -1.74
N ILE A 308 4.39 -24.18 -1.29
CA ILE A 308 3.40 -23.11 -1.11
C ILE A 308 3.13 -22.38 -2.43
N ILE A 309 4.12 -22.32 -3.31
CA ILE A 309 4.03 -21.63 -4.60
C ILE A 309 4.17 -22.65 -5.72
N ASP A 310 3.13 -22.83 -6.50
CA ASP A 310 3.17 -23.67 -7.68
C ASP A 310 4.04 -23.04 -8.78
N ALA A 311 4.90 -23.86 -9.43
CA ALA A 311 5.86 -23.41 -10.43
C ALA A 311 6.77 -22.25 -9.94
N LEU A 312 7.36 -22.39 -8.75
CA LEU A 312 8.41 -21.50 -8.26
C LEU A 312 9.72 -21.74 -9.02
N VAL A 313 10.31 -20.67 -9.53
CA VAL A 313 11.63 -20.67 -10.18
C VAL A 313 12.62 -19.88 -9.33
N MET A 314 13.75 -20.49 -8.99
CA MET A 314 14.86 -19.83 -8.30
C MET A 314 16.15 -19.93 -9.11
N ARG A 315 16.80 -18.79 -9.36
CA ARG A 315 18.07 -18.70 -10.10
C ARG A 315 19.02 -17.76 -9.37
N LYS A 316 20.23 -18.19 -9.08
CA LYS A 316 21.25 -17.38 -8.41
C LYS A 316 20.71 -16.71 -7.14
N VAL A 317 20.06 -17.50 -6.29
CA VAL A 317 19.51 -17.03 -5.01
C VAL A 317 20.46 -17.44 -3.90
N GLU A 318 21.12 -16.47 -3.32
CA GLU A 318 22.03 -16.63 -2.20
C GLU A 318 21.40 -16.05 -0.93
N ILE A 319 21.21 -16.90 0.08
CA ILE A 319 20.64 -16.47 1.36
C ILE A 319 21.63 -16.84 2.46
N ASN A 320 22.23 -15.82 3.03
CA ASN A 320 23.21 -15.94 4.09
C ASN A 320 22.55 -15.69 5.45
N LYS A 321 22.77 -16.57 6.41
CA LYS A 321 22.32 -16.34 7.79
C LYS A 321 23.35 -15.50 8.53
N VAL A 322 22.88 -14.46 9.22
CA VAL A 322 23.70 -13.73 10.20
C VAL A 322 23.88 -14.65 11.42
N ASN A 323 25.13 -14.90 11.81
CA ASN A 323 25.48 -15.63 13.03
C ASN A 323 25.25 -14.78 14.28
#